data_adeb5b7307a09149001da4045f5a1ab0
#
_entry.id   adeb5b7307a09149001da4045f5a1ab0
#
_cell.length_a   1.000
_cell.length_b   1.000
_cell.length_c   1.000
_cell.angle_alpha   90.00
_cell.angle_beta   90.00
_cell.angle_gamma   90.00
#
_symmetry.space_group_name_H-M   'P 1'
#
loop_
_entity.id
_entity.type
_entity.pdbx_description
1 polymer ?
#
loop_
_entity_poly.entity_id
_entity_poly.type
_entity_poly.pdbx_seq_one_letter_code
_entity_poly.pdbx_strand_id
1 'polypeptide(L)'
;VKFIMHTDADPKKPMRSISKFSYNKEELLGNESHSRYGPASPLDKFHKALDLNQPFAFVGKPCDISAVRQLAKIDSRVNKFCKYLLTLVCGGFAEFTKSQDFIESFKVKEDELTIFRYRGYGNPGRMYIKTKDGREHDREYNSFWGEESTWRVPFRCKICPDAIGESADVAAL
;
A
#
# COMPACT_ATOMS: atom_id res chain seq x y z
N VAL A 1 -6.62 20.11 3.02
CA VAL A 1 -7.54 18.98 2.75
C VAL A 1 -8.31 18.61 4.00
N LYS A 2 -9.44 17.94 3.85
CA LYS A 2 -10.28 17.50 4.97
C LYS A 2 -9.96 16.06 5.39
N PHE A 3 -9.47 15.27 4.46
CA PHE A 3 -9.03 13.88 4.72
C PHE A 3 -7.98 13.46 3.70
N ILE A 4 -7.33 12.35 3.99
CA ILE A 4 -6.39 11.66 3.11
C ILE A 4 -6.95 10.29 2.79
N MET A 5 -7.05 9.95 1.51
CA MET A 5 -7.34 8.61 1.05
C MET A 5 -6.03 7.89 0.76
N HIS A 6 -5.81 6.75 1.40
CA HIS A 6 -4.58 5.97 1.29
C HIS A 6 -4.83 4.47 1.46
N THR A 7 -3.78 3.69 1.30
CA THR A 7 -3.82 2.23 1.53
C THR A 7 -3.38 1.91 2.95
N ASP A 8 -4.10 1.00 3.60
CA ASP A 8 -3.81 0.51 4.94
C ASP A 8 -3.97 -1.02 5.02
N ALA A 9 -3.52 -1.65 6.11
CA ALA A 9 -3.81 -3.06 6.37
C ALA A 9 -5.29 -3.26 6.66
N ASP A 10 -5.84 -4.40 6.23
CA ASP A 10 -7.15 -4.83 6.67
C ASP A 10 -7.05 -5.30 8.14
N PRO A 11 -7.77 -4.67 9.09
CA PRO A 11 -7.68 -5.04 10.50
C PRO A 11 -8.18 -6.46 10.81
N LYS A 12 -8.99 -7.04 9.90
CA LYS A 12 -9.50 -8.42 10.02
C LYS A 12 -8.58 -9.43 9.32
N LYS A 13 -7.83 -9.00 8.33
CA LYS A 13 -6.93 -9.82 7.51
C LYS A 13 -5.61 -9.07 7.28
N PRO A 14 -4.68 -9.05 8.24
CA PRO A 14 -3.49 -8.19 8.23
C PRO A 14 -2.59 -8.32 7.00
N MET A 15 -2.63 -9.45 6.30
CA MET A 15 -1.93 -9.62 5.02
C MET A 15 -2.59 -8.87 3.86
N ARG A 16 -3.86 -8.52 3.99
CA ARG A 16 -4.63 -7.82 2.96
C ARG A 16 -4.54 -6.31 3.14
N SER A 17 -4.84 -5.60 2.08
CA SER A 17 -4.84 -4.13 2.06
C SER A 17 -6.22 -3.59 1.71
N ILE A 18 -6.58 -2.48 2.32
CA ILE A 18 -7.83 -1.76 2.09
C ILE A 18 -7.55 -0.30 1.78
N SER A 19 -8.45 0.36 1.06
CA SER A 19 -8.47 1.82 0.99
C SER A 19 -9.11 2.39 2.26
N LYS A 20 -8.48 3.41 2.81
CA LYS A 20 -8.89 4.07 4.05
C LYS A 20 -8.98 5.59 3.85
N PHE A 21 -9.88 6.22 4.57
CA PHE A 21 -9.94 7.66 4.75
C PHE A 21 -9.46 7.99 6.15
N SER A 22 -8.45 8.84 6.26
CA SER A 22 -7.92 9.34 7.53
C SER A 22 -8.14 10.84 7.63
N TYR A 23 -8.73 11.29 8.73
CA TYR A 23 -9.17 12.66 8.96
C TYR A 23 -8.23 13.44 9.87
N ASN A 24 -7.31 12.76 10.53
CA ASN A 24 -6.32 13.33 11.44
C ASN A 24 -5.01 12.53 11.40
N LYS A 25 -4.00 13.06 12.08
CA LYS A 25 -2.66 12.48 12.14
C LYS A 25 -2.64 11.10 12.83
N GLU A 26 -3.42 10.97 13.89
CA GLU A 26 -3.51 9.74 14.69
C GLU A 26 -4.06 8.58 13.85
N GLU A 27 -5.12 8.83 13.06
CA GLU A 27 -5.69 7.84 12.15
C GLU A 27 -4.73 7.48 11.00
N LEU A 28 -3.93 8.46 10.54
CA LEU A 28 -2.97 8.24 9.46
C LEU A 28 -1.76 7.42 9.93
N LEU A 29 -1.26 7.68 11.14
CA LEU A 29 -0.07 7.06 11.71
C LEU A 29 -0.38 5.85 12.62
N GLY A 30 -1.63 5.69 13.02
CA GLY A 30 -2.05 4.78 14.09
C GLY A 30 -1.97 3.29 13.80
N ASN A 31 -1.56 2.89 12.58
CA ASN A 31 -1.43 1.49 12.24
C ASN A 31 0.02 1.06 12.11
N GLU A 32 0.37 -0.02 12.79
CA GLU A 32 1.68 -0.67 12.69
C GLU A 32 1.96 -1.33 11.33
N SER A 33 1.04 -1.14 10.37
CA SER A 33 1.13 -1.81 9.06
C SER A 33 2.21 -1.25 8.14
N HIS A 34 2.58 0.01 8.33
CA HIS A 34 3.61 0.71 7.52
C HIS A 34 3.48 0.49 6.00
N SER A 35 4.61 0.29 5.30
CA SER A 35 4.62 0.05 3.85
C SER A 35 3.91 -1.25 3.47
N ARG A 36 3.07 -1.20 2.44
CA ARG A 36 2.30 -2.34 1.93
C ARG A 36 2.81 -2.75 0.56
N TYR A 37 3.44 -3.94 0.47
CA TYR A 37 3.98 -4.47 -0.77
C TYR A 37 3.16 -5.61 -1.38
N GLY A 38 2.02 -5.94 -0.78
CA GLY A 38 1.08 -6.93 -1.32
C GLY A 38 0.06 -6.31 -2.28
N PRO A 39 -0.78 -7.14 -2.91
CA PRO A 39 -1.87 -6.66 -3.76
C PRO A 39 -2.80 -5.71 -3.01
N ALA A 40 -3.18 -4.63 -3.69
CA ALA A 40 -4.08 -3.61 -3.18
C ALA A 40 -4.93 -3.01 -4.30
N SER A 41 -6.12 -2.54 -3.94
CA SER A 41 -7.01 -1.76 -4.81
C SER A 41 -7.20 -0.35 -4.25
N PRO A 42 -6.19 0.54 -4.35
CA PRO A 42 -6.23 1.86 -3.70
C PRO A 42 -7.39 2.72 -4.18
N LEU A 43 -7.90 2.47 -5.39
CA LEU A 43 -8.97 3.25 -6.03
C LEU A 43 -10.39 2.70 -5.78
N ASP A 44 -10.56 1.61 -5.06
CA ASP A 44 -11.89 0.98 -4.85
C ASP A 44 -12.92 1.91 -4.19
N LYS A 45 -12.47 2.87 -3.38
CA LYS A 45 -13.30 3.87 -2.72
C LYS A 45 -13.17 5.29 -3.31
N PHE A 46 -12.53 5.44 -4.49
CA PHE A 46 -12.25 6.77 -5.03
C PHE A 46 -13.53 7.55 -5.37
N HIS A 47 -14.54 6.89 -5.95
CA HIS A 47 -15.85 7.53 -6.19
C HIS A 47 -16.54 7.95 -4.89
N LYS A 48 -16.44 7.15 -3.83
CA LYS A 48 -16.95 7.52 -2.51
C LYS A 48 -16.26 8.77 -1.96
N ALA A 49 -14.94 8.91 -2.19
CA ALA A 49 -14.20 10.11 -1.80
C ALA A 49 -14.70 11.35 -2.56
N LEU A 50 -14.98 11.22 -3.87
CA LEU A 50 -15.56 12.30 -4.67
C LEU A 50 -16.98 12.67 -4.21
N ASP A 51 -17.79 11.67 -3.84
CA ASP A 51 -19.19 11.87 -3.41
C ASP A 51 -19.30 12.62 -2.06
N LEU A 52 -18.23 12.63 -1.25
CA LEU A 52 -18.17 13.44 -0.03
C LEU A 52 -18.16 14.94 -0.32
N ASN A 53 -17.86 15.36 -1.56
CA ASN A 53 -17.80 16.76 -2.00
C ASN A 53 -16.87 17.63 -1.12
N GLN A 54 -15.79 17.06 -0.61
CA GLN A 54 -14.81 17.70 0.25
C GLN A 54 -13.41 17.63 -0.35
N PRO A 55 -12.53 18.63 -0.13
CA PRO A 55 -11.16 18.58 -0.61
C PRO A 55 -10.35 17.50 0.13
N PHE A 56 -9.70 16.62 -0.63
CA PHE A 56 -8.88 15.52 -0.10
C PHE A 56 -7.54 15.39 -0.84
N ALA A 57 -6.62 14.64 -0.24
CA ALA A 57 -5.42 14.14 -0.89
C ALA A 57 -5.53 12.64 -1.12
N PHE A 58 -4.95 12.15 -2.20
CA PHE A 58 -4.86 10.73 -2.50
C PHE A 58 -3.40 10.29 -2.49
N VAL A 59 -3.11 9.21 -1.78
CA VAL A 59 -1.81 8.53 -1.77
C VAL A 59 -1.94 7.19 -2.47
N GLY A 60 -1.23 7.00 -3.57
CA GLY A 60 -1.27 5.78 -4.38
C GLY A 60 0.08 5.48 -5.03
N LYS A 61 0.16 4.34 -5.71
CA LYS A 61 1.31 4.02 -6.56
C LYS A 61 1.30 4.91 -7.82
N PRO A 62 2.43 5.07 -8.53
CA PRO A 62 2.47 5.86 -9.77
C PRO A 62 1.36 5.50 -10.76
N CYS A 63 1.11 4.20 -10.98
CA CYS A 63 0.03 3.74 -11.88
C CYS A 63 -1.39 4.11 -11.39
N ASP A 64 -1.62 4.17 -10.07
CA ASP A 64 -2.90 4.63 -9.52
C ASP A 64 -3.07 6.14 -9.76
N ILE A 65 -1.99 6.93 -9.59
CA ILE A 65 -1.97 8.36 -9.86
C ILE A 65 -2.27 8.64 -11.34
N SER A 66 -1.59 7.92 -12.25
CA SER A 66 -1.84 8.03 -13.69
C SER A 66 -3.30 7.73 -14.04
N ALA A 67 -3.90 6.70 -13.41
CA ALA A 67 -5.31 6.39 -13.60
C ALA A 67 -6.23 7.54 -13.12
N VAL A 68 -5.94 8.16 -11.97
CA VAL A 68 -6.69 9.32 -11.47
C VAL A 68 -6.55 10.52 -12.41
N ARG A 69 -5.36 10.79 -12.98
CA ARG A 69 -5.18 11.84 -14.01
C ARG A 69 -6.00 11.58 -15.27
N GLN A 70 -6.13 10.30 -15.69
CA GLN A 70 -7.01 9.99 -16.82
C GLN A 70 -8.50 10.18 -16.45
N LEU A 71 -8.91 9.75 -15.26
CA LEU A 71 -10.28 9.97 -14.77
C LEU A 71 -10.61 11.47 -14.70
N ALA A 72 -9.66 12.32 -14.32
CA ALA A 72 -9.84 13.77 -14.26
C ALA A 72 -10.21 14.42 -15.60
N LYS A 73 -9.95 13.75 -16.74
CA LYS A 73 -10.32 14.24 -18.09
C LYS A 73 -11.81 14.06 -18.38
N ILE A 74 -12.47 13.14 -17.69
CA ILE A 74 -13.88 12.79 -17.92
C ILE A 74 -14.78 13.06 -16.71
N ASP A 75 -14.23 13.21 -15.50
CA ASP A 75 -14.95 13.55 -14.29
C ASP A 75 -14.34 14.80 -13.63
N SER A 76 -14.99 15.95 -13.81
CA SER A 76 -14.52 17.23 -13.29
C SER A 76 -14.45 17.29 -11.76
N ARG A 77 -15.15 16.39 -11.04
CA ARG A 77 -15.08 16.30 -9.59
C ARG A 77 -13.68 15.95 -9.09
N VAL A 78 -12.90 15.22 -9.90
CA VAL A 78 -11.51 14.89 -9.56
C VAL A 78 -10.69 16.17 -9.36
N ASN A 79 -10.68 17.06 -10.35
CA ASN A 79 -9.96 18.34 -10.27
C ASN A 79 -10.53 19.26 -9.17
N LYS A 80 -11.85 19.17 -8.91
CA LYS A 80 -12.51 19.99 -7.90
C LYS A 80 -12.15 19.56 -6.48
N PHE A 81 -12.08 18.26 -6.19
CA PHE A 81 -11.98 17.74 -4.83
C PHE A 81 -10.65 17.07 -4.51
N CYS A 82 -10.02 16.32 -5.43
CA CYS A 82 -8.71 15.73 -5.20
C CYS A 82 -7.61 16.79 -5.40
N LYS A 83 -7.14 17.36 -4.30
CA LYS A 83 -6.22 18.52 -4.34
C LYS A 83 -4.77 18.14 -4.48
N TYR A 84 -4.40 16.98 -4.01
CA TYR A 84 -3.02 16.47 -4.09
C TYR A 84 -3.02 15.00 -4.44
N LEU A 85 -2.19 14.64 -5.39
CA LEU A 85 -1.88 13.29 -5.80
C LEU A 85 -0.44 12.97 -5.36
N LEU A 86 -0.30 12.16 -4.34
CA LEU A 86 0.96 11.83 -3.71
C LEU A 86 1.36 10.39 -4.02
N THR A 87 2.61 10.15 -4.30
CA THR A 87 3.13 8.81 -4.57
C THR A 87 4.45 8.54 -3.88
N LEU A 88 4.83 7.26 -3.86
CA LEU A 88 6.15 6.78 -3.48
C LEU A 88 6.82 6.20 -4.72
N VAL A 89 8.14 6.29 -4.81
CA VAL A 89 8.90 5.55 -5.81
C VAL A 89 8.58 4.05 -5.67
N CYS A 90 8.23 3.40 -6.78
CA CYS A 90 7.62 2.08 -6.78
C CYS A 90 8.44 1.07 -7.57
N GLY A 91 9.05 0.10 -6.90
CA GLY A 91 9.71 -1.06 -7.50
C GLY A 91 8.77 -2.23 -7.86
N GLY A 92 7.46 -2.04 -7.80
CA GLY A 92 6.46 -3.09 -7.95
C GLY A 92 5.88 -3.58 -6.63
N PHE A 93 4.98 -4.56 -6.68
CA PHE A 93 4.44 -5.21 -5.49
C PHE A 93 4.63 -6.73 -5.58
N ALA A 94 4.74 -7.38 -4.44
CA ALA A 94 4.87 -8.82 -4.37
C ALA A 94 3.53 -9.51 -4.68
N GLU A 95 3.57 -10.59 -5.45
CA GLU A 95 2.42 -11.49 -5.57
C GLU A 95 2.01 -12.01 -4.19
N PHE A 96 0.72 -12.24 -4.01
CA PHE A 96 0.19 -12.65 -2.70
C PHE A 96 0.82 -13.96 -2.20
N THR A 97 1.06 -14.90 -3.10
CA THR A 97 1.70 -16.19 -2.81
C THR A 97 3.07 -16.03 -2.13
N LYS A 98 3.83 -14.98 -2.48
CA LYS A 98 5.12 -14.71 -1.83
C LYS A 98 4.95 -14.38 -0.35
N SER A 99 3.91 -13.62 0.00
CA SER A 99 3.59 -13.32 1.40
C SER A 99 3.06 -14.57 2.13
N GLN A 100 2.36 -15.45 1.43
CA GLN A 100 1.92 -16.75 1.99
C GLN A 100 3.13 -17.63 2.32
N ASP A 101 4.06 -17.82 1.38
CA ASP A 101 5.28 -18.61 1.63
C ASP A 101 6.10 -18.05 2.81
N PHE A 102 6.09 -16.72 2.98
CA PHE A 102 6.77 -16.09 4.10
C PHE A 102 6.18 -16.54 5.45
N ILE A 103 4.86 -16.48 5.64
CA ILE A 103 4.24 -16.92 6.89
C ILE A 103 4.30 -18.44 7.08
N GLU A 104 4.17 -19.21 6.00
CA GLU A 104 4.29 -20.69 6.02
C GLU A 104 5.68 -21.14 6.46
N SER A 105 6.74 -20.38 6.15
CA SER A 105 8.09 -20.67 6.61
C SER A 105 8.24 -20.66 8.15
N PHE A 106 7.31 -20.00 8.85
CA PHE A 106 7.18 -20.01 10.32
C PHE A 106 6.08 -20.96 10.81
N LYS A 107 5.49 -21.75 9.92
CA LYS A 107 4.34 -22.62 10.21
C LYS A 107 3.13 -21.85 10.79
N VAL A 108 2.90 -20.64 10.27
CA VAL A 108 1.79 -19.75 10.63
C VAL A 108 0.80 -19.68 9.48
N LYS A 109 -0.50 -19.67 9.79
CA LYS A 109 -1.59 -19.49 8.82
C LYS A 109 -2.06 -18.03 8.82
N GLU A 110 -2.68 -17.59 7.69
CA GLU A 110 -3.18 -16.22 7.53
C GLU A 110 -4.21 -15.85 8.62
N ASP A 111 -5.09 -16.77 8.99
CA ASP A 111 -6.15 -16.56 9.98
C ASP A 111 -5.64 -16.48 11.44
N GLU A 112 -4.40 -16.89 11.70
CA GLU A 112 -3.76 -16.73 13.01
C GLU A 112 -3.17 -15.33 13.23
N LEU A 113 -2.98 -14.54 12.16
CA LEU A 113 -2.28 -13.26 12.24
C LEU A 113 -3.11 -12.16 12.89
N THR A 114 -2.43 -11.32 13.68
CA THR A 114 -2.91 -10.02 14.16
C THR A 114 -2.13 -8.88 13.52
N ILE A 115 -0.84 -9.07 13.20
CA ILE A 115 0.01 -8.10 12.52
C ILE A 115 0.75 -8.79 11.38
N PHE A 116 0.80 -8.12 10.23
CA PHE A 116 1.67 -8.44 9.12
C PHE A 116 2.29 -7.14 8.58
N ARG A 117 3.59 -6.97 8.76
CA ARG A 117 4.33 -5.79 8.37
C ARG A 117 5.46 -6.16 7.43
N TYR A 118 5.53 -5.55 6.25
CA TYR A 118 6.57 -5.81 5.26
C TYR A 118 7.90 -5.14 5.61
N ARG A 119 7.89 -4.01 6.31
CA ARG A 119 9.07 -3.28 6.81
C ARG A 119 8.65 -2.26 7.86
N GLY A 120 9.61 -1.79 8.63
CA GLY A 120 9.39 -0.72 9.61
C GLY A 120 10.34 -0.83 10.81
N TYR A 121 10.37 0.23 11.60
CA TYR A 121 11.26 0.38 12.77
C TYR A 121 12.76 0.24 12.39
N GLY A 122 13.13 0.86 11.27
CA GLY A 122 14.48 0.88 10.71
C GLY A 122 14.48 1.32 9.25
N ASN A 123 15.67 1.37 8.62
CA ASN A 123 15.83 1.69 7.21
C ASN A 123 16.60 0.55 6.50
N PRO A 124 15.88 -0.40 5.86
CA PRO A 124 14.43 -0.51 5.68
C PRO A 124 13.67 -1.10 6.89
N GLY A 125 14.35 -1.60 7.91
CA GLY A 125 13.76 -2.34 9.02
C GLY A 125 13.55 -3.81 8.69
N ARG A 126 12.74 -4.50 9.49
CA ARG A 126 12.49 -5.95 9.36
C ARG A 126 11.06 -6.23 8.94
N MET A 127 10.85 -7.30 8.19
CA MET A 127 9.54 -7.91 8.10
C MET A 127 9.15 -8.50 9.46
N TYR A 128 7.88 -8.41 9.80
CA TYR A 128 7.41 -8.84 11.11
C TYR A 128 5.99 -9.38 11.03
N ILE A 129 5.73 -10.44 11.77
CA ILE A 129 4.39 -10.99 11.99
C ILE A 129 4.15 -11.23 13.48
N LYS A 130 2.89 -11.06 13.87
CA LYS A 130 2.39 -11.42 15.20
C LYS A 130 1.10 -12.22 15.06
N THR A 131 0.98 -13.27 15.86
CA THR A 131 -0.17 -14.15 15.88
C THR A 131 -1.11 -13.84 17.06
N LYS A 132 -2.31 -14.38 17.01
CA LYS A 132 -3.34 -14.23 18.05
C LYS A 132 -2.94 -14.84 19.40
N ASP A 133 -2.12 -15.89 19.36
CA ASP A 133 -1.56 -16.55 20.54
C ASP A 133 -0.26 -15.88 21.06
N GLY A 134 0.15 -14.77 20.45
CA GLY A 134 1.27 -13.95 20.88
C GLY A 134 2.63 -14.35 20.35
N ARG A 135 2.76 -15.37 19.49
CA ARG A 135 4.03 -15.67 18.81
C ARG A 135 4.42 -14.50 17.91
N GLU A 136 5.71 -14.20 17.88
CA GLU A 136 6.28 -13.14 17.04
C GLU A 136 7.42 -13.71 16.22
N HIS A 137 7.47 -13.35 14.93
CA HIS A 137 8.54 -13.73 14.03
C HIS A 137 8.94 -12.53 13.19
N ASP A 138 10.24 -12.45 12.89
CA ASP A 138 10.76 -11.42 12.00
C ASP A 138 11.87 -11.95 11.08
N ARG A 139 12.15 -11.20 10.02
CA ARG A 139 13.25 -11.47 9.09
C ARG A 139 13.80 -10.19 8.51
N GLU A 140 15.04 -10.25 8.05
CA GLU A 140 15.64 -9.17 7.27
C GLU A 140 14.78 -8.84 6.03
N TYR A 141 14.58 -7.57 5.76
CA TYR A 141 13.78 -7.09 4.63
C TYR A 141 14.23 -7.70 3.29
N ASN A 142 15.54 -7.71 3.03
CA ASN A 142 16.07 -8.22 1.77
C ASN A 142 15.85 -9.73 1.59
N SER A 143 15.75 -10.49 2.68
CA SER A 143 15.48 -11.94 2.60
C SER A 143 14.08 -12.26 2.05
N PHE A 144 13.12 -11.33 2.18
CA PHE A 144 11.79 -11.47 1.57
C PHE A 144 11.85 -11.33 0.06
N TRP A 145 12.61 -10.37 -0.44
CA TRP A 145 12.71 -10.14 -1.88
C TRP A 145 13.54 -11.23 -2.57
N GLY A 146 14.60 -11.71 -1.91
CA GLY A 146 15.54 -12.66 -2.49
C GLY A 146 16.38 -12.02 -3.60
N GLU A 147 16.92 -12.83 -4.48
CA GLU A 147 17.62 -12.37 -5.66
C GLU A 147 16.63 -11.82 -6.71
N GLU A 148 17.05 -10.84 -7.49
CA GLU A 148 16.21 -10.17 -8.49
C GLU A 148 15.59 -11.14 -9.49
N SER A 149 16.31 -12.19 -9.89
CA SER A 149 15.84 -13.25 -10.79
C SER A 149 14.62 -14.01 -10.23
N THR A 150 14.44 -14.02 -8.91
CA THR A 150 13.35 -14.72 -8.22
C THR A 150 12.23 -13.80 -7.74
N TRP A 151 12.28 -12.52 -8.07
CA TRP A 151 11.24 -11.57 -7.68
C TRP A 151 9.89 -11.93 -8.28
N ARG A 152 8.98 -12.35 -7.44
CA ARG A 152 7.59 -12.62 -7.81
C ARG A 152 6.79 -11.31 -7.75
N VAL A 153 6.93 -10.53 -8.83
CA VAL A 153 6.13 -9.33 -9.09
C VAL A 153 5.35 -9.53 -10.38
N PRO A 154 4.15 -8.96 -10.52
CA PRO A 154 3.37 -9.05 -11.74
C PRO A 154 4.14 -8.54 -12.96
N PHE A 155 3.93 -9.18 -14.12
CA PHE A 155 4.62 -8.81 -15.36
C PHE A 155 4.48 -7.31 -15.69
N ARG A 156 3.28 -6.74 -15.47
CA ARG A 156 3.04 -5.30 -15.67
C ARG A 156 3.98 -4.40 -14.85
N CYS A 157 4.43 -4.85 -13.67
CA CYS A 157 5.38 -4.11 -12.85
C CYS A 157 6.80 -4.19 -13.41
N LYS A 158 7.17 -5.31 -14.05
CA LYS A 158 8.48 -5.51 -14.68
C LYS A 158 8.68 -4.62 -15.89
N ILE A 159 7.61 -4.27 -16.59
CA ILE A 159 7.62 -3.41 -17.78
C ILE A 159 7.06 -2.01 -17.52
N CYS A 160 6.89 -1.63 -16.26
CA CYS A 160 6.29 -0.36 -15.90
C CYS A 160 7.16 0.82 -16.35
N PRO A 161 6.61 1.76 -17.17
CA PRO A 161 7.38 2.91 -17.64
C PRO A 161 7.53 4.01 -16.60
N ASP A 162 6.71 4.00 -15.53
CA ASP A 162 6.68 5.03 -14.50
C ASP A 162 6.84 4.43 -13.11
N ALA A 163 8.09 4.28 -12.67
CA ALA A 163 8.42 3.87 -11.31
C ALA A 163 8.60 5.05 -10.35
N ILE A 164 8.79 6.27 -10.88
CA ILE A 164 9.11 7.47 -10.09
C ILE A 164 7.90 8.38 -9.83
N GLY A 165 6.79 8.17 -10.55
CA GLY A 165 5.56 8.92 -10.31
C GLY A 165 5.50 10.27 -11.01
N GLU A 166 5.84 10.34 -12.31
CA GLU A 166 5.84 11.59 -13.10
C GLU A 166 4.50 12.33 -13.10
N SER A 167 3.39 11.61 -12.94
CA SER A 167 2.04 12.20 -12.91
C SER A 167 1.63 12.73 -11.53
N ALA A 168 2.42 12.52 -10.49
CA ALA A 168 2.11 12.97 -9.13
C ALA A 168 2.43 14.45 -8.90
N ASP A 169 1.78 15.06 -7.92
CA ASP A 169 2.16 16.39 -7.45
C ASP A 169 3.41 16.31 -6.55
N VAL A 170 3.56 15.21 -5.81
CA VAL A 170 4.74 14.90 -5.00
C VAL A 170 5.04 13.41 -5.08
N ALA A 171 6.29 13.06 -5.36
CA ALA A 171 6.82 11.72 -5.25
C ALA A 171 7.89 11.68 -4.15
N ALA A 172 7.74 10.74 -3.21
CA ALA A 172 8.70 10.53 -2.13
C ALA A 172 9.54 9.27 -2.37
N LEU A 173 10.81 9.29 -1.97
CA LEU A 173 11.76 8.18 -2.03
C LEU A 173 11.80 7.46 -0.67
#